data_f1ea1fbe1bec56a54d2324e785321716
#
_entry.id   f1ea1fbe1bec56a54d2324e785321716
#
_cell.length_a   1.000
_cell.length_b   1.000
_cell.length_c   1.000
_cell.angle_alpha   90.00
_cell.angle_beta   90.00
_cell.angle_gamma   90.00
#
_symmetry.space_group_name_H-M   'P 1'
#
loop_
_entity.id
_entity.type
_entity.pdbx_description
1 polymer ?
#
loop_
_entity_poly.entity_id
_entity_poly.type
_entity_poly.pdbx_seq_one_letter_code
_entity_poly.pdbx_strand_id
1 'polypeptide(L)'
;MQGVGTGGTITGVSRYIKQEKGKNITSVAVEPSHSPVITQTMNGEEVKSGPHKIQGIGAGFIPKNLDLSIVDKVEQVTNDESIEMALRLAKEEGLLVGISCGAAAAAAVRLAEQDEYAGKTIVVVLPDLAERYLSSVMFTEVPSGIIQEPVKA
;
A
#
# COMPACT_ATOMS: atom_id res chain seq x y z
N MET A 1 -1.88 4.85 -7.45
CA MET A 1 -2.19 3.87 -6.39
C MET A 1 -1.38 4.18 -5.15
N GLN A 2 -1.97 4.02 -3.97
CA GLN A 2 -1.30 4.33 -2.71
C GLN A 2 -2.02 3.72 -1.50
N GLY A 3 -1.25 3.33 -0.47
CA GLY A 3 -1.77 3.01 0.87
C GLY A 3 -2.34 4.26 1.55
N VAL A 4 -3.54 4.15 2.12
CA VAL A 4 -4.26 5.30 2.69
C VAL A 4 -4.02 5.40 4.20
N GLY A 5 -3.21 6.39 4.61
CA GLY A 5 -3.09 6.84 5.99
C GLY A 5 -4.04 8.00 6.26
N THR A 6 -3.59 9.24 6.09
CA THR A 6 -4.42 10.45 6.24
C THR A 6 -5.32 10.75 5.03
N GLY A 7 -5.07 10.10 3.90
CA GLY A 7 -5.79 10.35 2.63
C GLY A 7 -5.29 11.57 1.84
N GLY A 8 -4.35 12.34 2.38
CA GLY A 8 -3.90 13.59 1.75
C GLY A 8 -3.27 13.39 0.38
N THR A 9 -2.38 12.40 0.24
CA THR A 9 -1.66 12.17 -1.02
C THR A 9 -2.59 11.69 -2.13
N ILE A 10 -3.41 10.65 -1.88
CA ILE A 10 -4.34 10.16 -2.91
C ILE A 10 -5.33 11.24 -3.31
N THR A 11 -5.86 12.00 -2.35
CA THR A 11 -6.78 13.10 -2.62
C THR A 11 -6.11 14.20 -3.43
N GLY A 12 -4.94 14.68 -3.02
CA GLY A 12 -4.23 15.77 -3.69
C GLY A 12 -3.82 15.40 -5.12
N VAL A 13 -3.21 14.23 -5.30
CA VAL A 13 -2.78 13.74 -6.62
C VAL A 13 -3.98 13.55 -7.54
N SER A 14 -5.04 12.89 -7.06
CA SER A 14 -6.21 12.60 -7.89
C SER A 14 -6.95 13.86 -8.28
N ARG A 15 -7.15 14.81 -7.36
CA ARG A 15 -7.75 16.12 -7.67
C ARG A 15 -6.94 16.86 -8.72
N TYR A 16 -5.65 16.98 -8.52
CA TYR A 16 -4.79 17.67 -9.46
C TYR A 16 -4.85 17.07 -10.86
N ILE A 17 -4.73 15.75 -10.97
CA ILE A 17 -4.70 15.09 -12.28
C ILE A 17 -6.08 15.07 -12.93
N LYS A 18 -7.14 14.73 -12.19
CA LYS A 18 -8.50 14.62 -12.75
C LYS A 18 -9.13 15.99 -13.00
N GLN A 19 -9.03 16.90 -12.03
CA GLN A 19 -9.75 18.18 -12.07
C GLN A 19 -8.93 19.29 -12.72
N GLU A 20 -7.65 19.47 -12.32
CA GLU A 20 -6.85 20.57 -12.85
C GLU A 20 -6.21 20.23 -14.22
N LYS A 21 -5.78 18.98 -14.43
CA LYS A 21 -5.19 18.56 -15.71
C LYS A 21 -6.20 17.91 -16.67
N GLY A 22 -7.42 17.66 -16.24
CA GLY A 22 -8.46 17.04 -17.06
C GLY A 22 -8.10 15.65 -17.59
N LYS A 23 -7.19 14.93 -16.91
CA LYS A 23 -6.75 13.60 -17.34
C LYS A 23 -7.55 12.51 -16.65
N ASN A 24 -7.96 11.51 -17.43
CA ASN A 24 -8.65 10.34 -16.90
C ASN A 24 -7.63 9.36 -16.34
N ILE A 25 -7.61 9.21 -15.01
CA ILE A 25 -6.83 8.21 -14.28
C ILE A 25 -7.73 7.40 -13.36
N THR A 26 -7.36 6.15 -13.11
CA THR A 26 -7.96 5.31 -12.06
C THR A 26 -7.20 5.52 -10.76
N SER A 27 -7.86 6.11 -9.77
CA SER A 27 -7.31 6.34 -8.42
C SER A 27 -7.63 5.16 -7.52
N VAL A 28 -6.61 4.40 -7.15
CA VAL A 28 -6.75 3.19 -6.35
C VAL A 28 -6.23 3.43 -4.94
N ALA A 29 -7.12 3.30 -3.95
CA ALA A 29 -6.78 3.30 -2.53
C ALA A 29 -6.40 1.89 -2.09
N VAL A 30 -5.37 1.78 -1.23
CA VAL A 30 -4.98 0.50 -0.63
C VAL A 30 -5.19 0.58 0.88
N GLU A 31 -5.85 -0.42 1.44
CA GLU A 31 -6.14 -0.52 2.87
C GLU A 31 -5.87 -1.93 3.41
N PRO A 32 -5.65 -2.08 4.73
CA PRO A 32 -5.51 -3.39 5.36
C PRO A 32 -6.82 -4.20 5.29
N SER A 33 -6.76 -5.47 4.92
CA SER A 33 -7.93 -6.36 4.92
C SER A 33 -8.54 -6.58 6.31
N HIS A 34 -7.74 -6.43 7.37
CA HIS A 34 -8.20 -6.50 8.77
C HIS A 34 -8.91 -5.23 9.25
N SER A 35 -8.83 -4.13 8.50
CA SER A 35 -9.45 -2.85 8.83
C SER A 35 -9.96 -2.15 7.56
N PRO A 36 -10.93 -2.78 6.82
CA PRO A 36 -11.34 -2.35 5.48
C PRO A 36 -12.37 -1.23 5.52
N VAL A 37 -12.07 -0.16 6.26
CA VAL A 37 -13.03 0.92 6.56
C VAL A 37 -13.42 1.73 5.32
N ILE A 38 -12.53 1.83 4.32
CA ILE A 38 -12.81 2.55 3.08
C ILE A 38 -13.79 1.74 2.24
N THR A 39 -13.52 0.45 2.05
CA THR A 39 -14.43 -0.47 1.34
C THR A 39 -15.81 -0.48 1.98
N GLN A 40 -15.87 -0.67 3.30
CA GLN A 40 -17.14 -0.72 4.04
C GLN A 40 -17.93 0.59 3.86
N THR A 41 -17.26 1.74 3.97
CA THR A 41 -17.92 3.04 3.79
C THR A 41 -18.45 3.21 2.36
N MET A 42 -17.66 2.85 1.35
CA MET A 42 -18.09 2.97 -0.05
C MET A 42 -19.25 2.04 -0.39
N ASN A 43 -19.33 0.88 0.27
CA ASN A 43 -20.44 -0.07 0.13
C ASN A 43 -21.68 0.29 0.98
N GLY A 44 -21.60 1.31 1.84
CA GLY A 44 -22.68 1.64 2.77
C GLY A 44 -22.84 0.62 3.91
N GLU A 45 -21.80 -0.13 4.22
CA GLU A 45 -21.75 -1.10 5.29
C GLU A 45 -21.42 -0.47 6.65
N GLU A 46 -21.70 -1.18 7.74
CA GLU A 46 -21.26 -0.78 9.08
C GLU A 46 -19.74 -0.82 9.16
N VAL A 47 -19.11 0.30 9.57
CA VAL A 47 -17.66 0.40 9.66
C VAL A 47 -17.16 -0.38 10.89
N LYS A 48 -16.32 -1.38 10.63
CA LYS A 48 -15.66 -2.23 11.63
C LYS A 48 -14.16 -2.22 11.39
N SER A 49 -13.43 -1.47 12.20
CA SER A 49 -11.96 -1.48 12.19
C SER A 49 -11.41 -2.66 12.98
N GLY A 50 -10.21 -3.11 12.63
CA GLY A 50 -9.50 -4.16 13.33
C GLY A 50 -7.99 -3.89 13.42
N PRO A 51 -7.27 -4.59 14.32
CA PRO A 51 -5.83 -4.46 14.44
C PRO A 51 -5.12 -5.06 13.23
N HIS A 52 -4.05 -4.40 12.78
CA HIS A 52 -3.19 -4.86 11.70
C HIS A 52 -1.73 -4.42 11.92
N LYS A 53 -0.80 -5.00 11.15
CA LYS A 53 0.64 -4.76 11.26
C LYS A 53 1.18 -3.77 10.19
N ILE A 54 0.32 -3.24 9.32
CA ILE A 54 0.74 -2.35 8.22
C ILE A 54 0.78 -0.92 8.75
N GLN A 55 1.93 -0.50 9.29
CA GLN A 55 2.10 0.83 9.87
C GLN A 55 1.96 1.92 8.78
N GLY A 56 1.37 3.05 9.16
CA GLY A 56 1.22 4.24 8.32
C GLY A 56 -0.06 4.30 7.49
N ILE A 57 -0.82 3.22 7.40
CA ILE A 57 -2.13 3.16 6.72
C ILE A 57 -3.19 2.52 7.61
N GLY A 58 -4.45 2.54 7.19
CA GLY A 58 -5.53 1.86 7.91
C GLY A 58 -5.84 2.49 9.28
N ALA A 59 -6.19 3.78 9.32
CA ALA A 59 -6.45 4.53 10.55
C ALA A 59 -7.63 4.01 11.39
N GLY A 60 -8.43 3.09 10.87
CA GLY A 60 -9.62 2.56 11.55
C GLY A 60 -10.87 3.45 11.43
N PHE A 61 -10.76 4.53 10.69
CA PHE A 61 -11.84 5.48 10.40
C PHE A 61 -11.55 6.18 9.06
N ILE A 62 -12.56 6.85 8.49
CA ILE A 62 -12.35 7.66 7.27
C ILE A 62 -11.74 9.01 7.66
N PRO A 63 -10.48 9.29 7.23
CA PRO A 63 -9.83 10.55 7.52
C PRO A 63 -10.53 11.74 6.84
N LYS A 64 -10.61 12.88 7.50
CA LYS A 64 -11.24 14.09 6.96
C LYS A 64 -10.62 14.58 5.64
N ASN A 65 -9.33 14.28 5.44
CA ASN A 65 -8.60 14.68 4.22
C ASN A 65 -8.82 13.71 3.04
N LEU A 66 -9.46 12.56 3.27
CA LEU A 66 -9.76 11.59 2.23
C LEU A 66 -11.07 11.98 1.54
N ASP A 67 -10.98 12.33 0.26
CA ASP A 67 -12.14 12.55 -0.59
C ASP A 67 -12.52 11.24 -1.29
N LEU A 68 -13.53 10.56 -0.77
CA LEU A 68 -13.98 9.29 -1.34
C LEU A 68 -14.56 9.43 -2.76
N SER A 69 -15.05 10.62 -3.14
CA SER A 69 -15.67 10.84 -4.45
C SER A 69 -14.69 10.72 -5.62
N ILE A 70 -13.38 10.82 -5.34
CA ILE A 70 -12.34 10.70 -6.36
C ILE A 70 -11.62 9.36 -6.36
N VAL A 71 -11.93 8.48 -5.40
CA VAL A 71 -11.41 7.11 -5.32
C VAL A 71 -12.25 6.22 -6.22
N ASP A 72 -11.63 5.61 -7.22
CA ASP A 72 -12.33 4.77 -8.19
C ASP A 72 -12.36 3.30 -7.75
N LYS A 73 -11.32 2.86 -7.03
CA LYS A 73 -11.17 1.46 -6.60
C LYS A 73 -10.47 1.38 -5.25
N VAL A 74 -10.83 0.37 -4.47
CA VAL A 74 -10.13 0.05 -3.22
C VAL A 74 -9.58 -1.38 -3.32
N GLU A 75 -8.31 -1.54 -2.98
CA GLU A 75 -7.64 -2.83 -2.87
C GLU A 75 -7.31 -3.12 -1.41
N GLN A 76 -7.67 -4.31 -0.95
CA GLN A 76 -7.37 -4.79 0.39
C GLN A 76 -6.13 -5.68 0.36
N VAL A 77 -5.22 -5.49 1.32
CA VAL A 77 -3.99 -6.27 1.43
C VAL A 77 -3.82 -6.80 2.85
N THR A 78 -3.40 -8.04 2.99
CA THR A 78 -3.11 -8.66 4.28
C THR A 78 -1.77 -8.19 4.85
N ASN A 79 -1.54 -8.46 6.15
CA ASN A 79 -0.25 -8.18 6.78
C ASN A 79 0.88 -8.95 6.09
N ASP A 80 0.64 -10.24 5.80
CA ASP A 80 1.65 -11.15 5.26
C ASP A 80 2.02 -10.78 3.83
N GLU A 81 1.04 -10.52 2.95
CA GLU A 81 1.28 -10.00 1.59
C GLU A 81 2.11 -8.71 1.60
N SER A 82 1.82 -7.82 2.56
CA SER A 82 2.52 -6.53 2.67
C SER A 82 3.98 -6.71 3.05
N ILE A 83 4.26 -7.57 4.02
CA ILE A 83 5.62 -7.85 4.51
C ILE A 83 6.41 -8.61 3.44
N GLU A 84 5.82 -9.66 2.87
CA GLU A 84 6.46 -10.47 1.83
C GLU A 84 6.85 -9.60 0.62
N MET A 85 5.93 -8.75 0.14
CA MET A 85 6.22 -7.88 -1.00
C MET A 85 7.29 -6.84 -0.69
N ALA A 86 7.31 -6.26 0.52
CA ALA A 86 8.36 -5.33 0.92
C ALA A 86 9.75 -6.01 0.95
N LEU A 87 9.82 -7.26 1.44
CA LEU A 87 11.05 -8.04 1.43
C LEU A 87 11.47 -8.46 0.02
N ARG A 88 10.52 -8.81 -0.85
CA ARG A 88 10.79 -9.10 -2.27
C ARG A 88 11.33 -7.88 -3.00
N LEU A 89 10.74 -6.70 -2.81
CA LEU A 89 11.25 -5.45 -3.40
C LEU A 89 12.69 -5.17 -2.95
N ALA A 90 13.01 -5.42 -1.69
CA ALA A 90 14.38 -5.26 -1.19
C ALA A 90 15.35 -6.26 -1.85
N LYS A 91 14.95 -7.54 -1.96
CA LYS A 91 15.81 -8.62 -2.44
C LYS A 91 15.94 -8.64 -3.97
N GLU A 92 14.83 -8.44 -4.68
CA GLU A 92 14.74 -8.62 -6.13
C GLU A 92 15.06 -7.33 -6.88
N GLU A 93 14.68 -6.16 -6.32
CA GLU A 93 14.79 -4.86 -6.97
C GLU A 93 15.75 -3.88 -6.27
N GLY A 94 16.29 -4.24 -5.08
CA GLY A 94 17.13 -3.34 -4.29
C GLY A 94 16.36 -2.16 -3.66
N LEU A 95 15.04 -2.23 -3.60
CA LEU A 95 14.17 -1.19 -3.06
C LEU A 95 13.87 -1.47 -1.58
N LEU A 96 14.62 -0.83 -0.69
CA LEU A 96 14.48 -0.95 0.76
C LEU A 96 13.33 -0.06 1.26
N VAL A 97 12.12 -0.56 1.23
CA VAL A 97 10.88 0.18 1.53
C VAL A 97 10.16 -0.35 2.76
N GLY A 98 9.23 0.45 3.31
CA GLY A 98 8.44 0.09 4.47
C GLY A 98 7.29 -0.89 4.16
N ILE A 99 6.63 -1.40 5.22
CA ILE A 99 5.55 -2.40 5.13
C ILE A 99 4.38 -1.88 4.28
N SER A 100 3.98 -0.62 4.46
CA SER A 100 2.87 -0.03 3.69
C SER A 100 3.21 0.16 2.21
N CYS A 101 4.49 0.29 1.87
CA CYS A 101 4.97 0.29 0.49
C CYS A 101 4.80 -1.10 -0.13
N GLY A 102 5.12 -2.16 0.62
CA GLY A 102 4.85 -3.54 0.22
C GLY A 102 3.37 -3.78 -0.03
N ALA A 103 2.48 -3.27 0.84
CA ALA A 103 1.03 -3.32 0.63
C ALA A 103 0.62 -2.68 -0.71
N ALA A 104 1.11 -1.46 -0.98
CA ALA A 104 0.80 -0.76 -2.23
C ALA A 104 1.35 -1.48 -3.46
N ALA A 105 2.55 -2.04 -3.38
CA ALA A 105 3.16 -2.80 -4.46
C ALA A 105 2.46 -4.15 -4.71
N ALA A 106 2.07 -4.88 -3.66
CA ALA A 106 1.31 -6.13 -3.78
C ALA A 106 -0.02 -5.92 -4.51
N ALA A 107 -0.76 -4.88 -4.11
CA ALA A 107 -2.00 -4.49 -4.79
C ALA A 107 -1.74 -4.10 -6.25
N ALA A 108 -0.63 -3.41 -6.56
CA ALA A 108 -0.29 -3.00 -7.92
C ALA A 108 0.03 -4.20 -8.82
N VAL A 109 0.79 -5.17 -8.32
CA VAL A 109 1.09 -6.42 -9.05
C VAL A 109 -0.20 -7.17 -9.34
N ARG A 110 -1.07 -7.33 -8.34
CA ARG A 110 -2.38 -7.99 -8.51
C ARG A 110 -3.25 -7.31 -9.57
N LEU A 111 -3.24 -5.98 -9.66
CA LEU A 111 -3.95 -5.27 -10.72
C LEU A 111 -3.27 -5.44 -12.08
N ALA A 112 -1.93 -5.43 -12.13
CA ALA A 112 -1.18 -5.60 -13.38
C ALA A 112 -1.41 -6.96 -14.04
N GLU A 113 -1.77 -7.98 -13.26
CA GLU A 113 -2.10 -9.33 -13.74
C GLU A 113 -3.50 -9.44 -14.36
N GLN A 114 -4.34 -8.42 -14.21
CA GLN A 114 -5.70 -8.41 -14.76
C GLN A 114 -5.67 -7.89 -16.21
N ASP A 115 -6.39 -8.56 -17.11
CA ASP A 115 -6.47 -8.18 -18.53
C ASP A 115 -6.94 -6.74 -18.74
N GLU A 116 -7.79 -6.22 -17.86
CA GLU A 116 -8.28 -4.83 -17.86
C GLU A 116 -7.13 -3.81 -17.84
N TYR A 117 -6.02 -4.15 -17.18
CA TYR A 117 -4.86 -3.25 -17.03
C TYR A 117 -3.72 -3.57 -17.99
N ALA A 118 -3.91 -4.51 -18.92
CA ALA A 118 -2.91 -4.84 -19.92
C ALA A 118 -2.49 -3.60 -20.74
N GLY A 119 -1.18 -3.35 -20.82
CA GLY A 119 -0.62 -2.18 -21.49
C GLY A 119 -0.85 -0.83 -20.80
N LYS A 120 -1.39 -0.81 -19.59
CA LYS A 120 -1.56 0.42 -18.78
C LYS A 120 -0.32 0.71 -17.95
N THR A 121 -0.08 1.99 -17.70
CA THR A 121 0.95 2.43 -16.74
C THR A 121 0.36 2.48 -15.33
N ILE A 122 0.93 1.74 -14.40
CA ILE A 122 0.55 1.75 -12.98
C ILE A 122 1.62 2.51 -12.20
N VAL A 123 1.22 3.60 -11.54
CA VAL A 123 2.10 4.40 -10.67
C VAL A 123 1.78 4.09 -9.22
N VAL A 124 2.80 3.71 -8.46
CA VAL A 124 2.70 3.37 -7.04
C VAL A 124 3.53 4.34 -6.22
N VAL A 125 2.97 4.87 -5.13
CA VAL A 125 3.71 5.71 -4.19
C VAL A 125 4.27 4.83 -3.07
N LEU A 126 5.58 4.87 -2.87
CA LEU A 126 6.32 4.18 -1.83
C LEU A 126 6.90 5.23 -0.86
N PRO A 127 6.17 5.61 0.20
CA PRO A 127 6.43 6.86 0.93
C PRO A 127 7.56 6.78 1.96
N ASP A 128 8.01 5.62 2.37
CA ASP A 128 9.02 5.47 3.41
C ASP A 128 10.00 4.30 3.18
N LEU A 129 11.05 4.26 3.99
CA LEU A 129 12.15 3.33 3.87
C LEU A 129 12.11 2.25 4.96
N ALA A 130 12.74 1.10 4.68
CA ALA A 130 12.79 -0.08 5.54
C ALA A 130 13.50 0.16 6.88
N GLU A 131 14.40 1.14 6.98
CA GLU A 131 15.16 1.45 8.18
C GLU A 131 14.29 1.76 9.41
N ARG A 132 13.07 2.27 9.19
CA ARG A 132 12.09 2.51 10.25
C ARG A 132 11.53 1.23 10.86
N TYR A 133 11.72 0.09 10.20
CA TYR A 133 11.07 -1.18 10.51
C TYR A 133 12.04 -2.26 10.97
N LEU A 134 13.34 -1.91 11.18
CA LEU A 134 14.38 -2.89 11.58
C LEU A 134 14.06 -3.66 12.86
N SER A 135 13.30 -3.04 13.78
CA SER A 135 12.84 -3.69 15.02
C SER A 135 11.40 -4.22 14.92
N SER A 136 10.80 -4.20 13.74
CA SER A 136 9.42 -4.67 13.53
C SER A 136 9.38 -6.12 13.09
N VAL A 137 8.17 -6.69 13.04
CA VAL A 137 7.89 -8.04 12.52
C VAL A 137 8.45 -8.26 11.11
N MET A 138 8.63 -7.23 10.30
CA MET A 138 9.19 -7.34 8.95
C MET A 138 10.58 -7.99 8.93
N PHE A 139 11.42 -7.76 9.95
CA PHE A 139 12.78 -8.29 10.02
C PHE A 139 12.98 -9.35 11.10
N THR A 140 12.10 -9.47 12.09
CA THR A 140 12.22 -10.49 13.14
C THR A 140 11.83 -11.89 12.68
N GLU A 141 11.04 -11.99 11.60
CA GLU A 141 10.63 -13.27 10.99
C GLU A 141 11.51 -13.66 9.79
N VAL A 142 12.55 -12.88 9.46
CA VAL A 142 13.51 -13.27 8.42
C VAL A 142 14.29 -14.49 8.91
N PRO A 143 14.23 -15.65 8.22
CA PRO A 143 14.97 -16.83 8.62
C PRO A 143 16.45 -16.50 8.74
N SER A 144 17.08 -16.93 9.84
CA SER A 144 18.49 -16.69 10.17
C SER A 144 19.51 -17.17 9.11
N GLY A 145 19.06 -17.85 8.06
CA GLY A 145 19.88 -18.26 6.92
C GLY A 145 20.27 -17.15 5.93
N ILE A 146 19.71 -15.93 6.06
CA ILE A 146 20.07 -14.79 5.18
C ILE A 146 21.27 -14.01 5.77
N ILE A 147 21.59 -14.22 7.04
CA ILE A 147 22.77 -13.60 7.70
C ILE A 147 23.87 -14.65 7.79
N GLN A 148 24.40 -15.13 6.69
CA GLN A 148 25.59 -15.98 6.66
C GLN A 148 26.49 -15.53 5.52
N GLU A 149 27.48 -14.84 5.80
CA GLU A 149 28.90 -14.88 5.97
C GLU A 149 29.46 -13.48 6.01
N PRO A 150 30.36 -13.15 6.92
CA PRO A 150 31.15 -11.93 6.77
C PRO A 150 31.99 -12.07 5.50
N VAL A 151 31.89 -11.06 4.62
CA VAL A 151 32.81 -10.93 3.48
C VAL A 151 34.22 -10.97 4.04
N LYS A 152 34.95 -12.05 3.77
CA LYS A 152 36.38 -12.12 4.12
C LYS A 152 37.08 -11.04 3.30
N ALA A 153 37.66 -10.08 4.03
CA ALA A 153 38.54 -9.05 3.46
C ALA A 153 39.75 -9.70 2.80
#